data_78e34059c8f28786b8f725ad0e4a49da
#
_entry.id   78e34059c8f28786b8f725ad0e4a49da
#
_cell.length_a   1.000
_cell.length_b   1.000
_cell.length_c   1.000
_cell.angle_alpha   90.00
_cell.angle_beta   90.00
_cell.angle_gamma   90.00
#
_symmetry.space_group_name_H-M   'P 1'
#
loop_
_entity.id
_entity.type
_entity.pdbx_description
1 polymer ?
#
loop_
_entity_poly.entity_id
_entity_poly.type
_entity_poly.pdbx_seq_one_letter_code
_entity_poly.pdbx_strand_id
1 'polypeptide(L)'
;MSLLSVKNLHVRYTIASKLKAALSGLMNRYVDAVIDVSFDIPAGKTLAIVGESGSGKSTLARAIVGLTPFASGSVTFDGQNPFANGIRPGKAYHRDVAMMFQDPVSSLSPRRTVKSLITEPFVIHGLKAKDLDAEARRLLGLIGLPADFASRYPHQLSGGQARRVGVARAIALNPKLIIADEPTAGLDVSVQGEVLNLLGKLQAELGLTYLIITHNLAVVRHVSDRTAIMYMGRIVEAGPTAGIFANASHPYTAALIAAQPNPDPARRRNGPVLTGEVTSLRHRPKGCEFHPRCARASDLCRRDVPAISLIDDDHIVRCHHPLGALES
;
A
#
# COMPACT_ATOMS: atom_id res chain seq x y z
N MET A 1 -8.90 18.40 -6.70
CA MET A 1 -7.47 18.60 -6.28
C MET A 1 -6.98 17.31 -5.64
N SER A 2 -5.73 16.95 -5.89
CA SER A 2 -5.09 15.78 -5.28
C SER A 2 -4.73 16.09 -3.82
N LEU A 3 -5.09 15.21 -2.88
CA LEU A 3 -4.65 15.30 -1.48
C LEU A 3 -3.21 14.81 -1.32
N LEU A 4 -2.87 13.68 -1.96
CA LEU A 4 -1.52 13.14 -2.03
C LEU A 4 -1.08 13.06 -3.49
N SER A 5 0.09 13.63 -3.80
CA SER A 5 0.75 13.51 -5.09
C SER A 5 2.16 12.97 -4.89
N VAL A 6 2.47 11.87 -5.53
CA VAL A 6 3.80 11.25 -5.55
C VAL A 6 4.32 11.33 -6.98
N LYS A 7 5.53 11.88 -7.17
CA LYS A 7 6.13 12.05 -8.50
C LYS A 7 7.53 11.49 -8.55
N ASN A 8 7.76 10.56 -9.47
CA ASN A 8 9.04 9.94 -9.81
C ASN A 8 9.81 9.45 -8.58
N LEU A 9 9.08 8.89 -7.59
CA LEU A 9 9.67 8.49 -6.33
C LEU A 9 10.61 7.30 -6.53
N HIS A 10 11.84 7.44 -6.00
CA HIS A 10 12.87 6.42 -6.06
C HIS A 10 13.40 6.12 -4.65
N VAL A 11 13.30 4.86 -4.23
CA VAL A 11 13.83 4.41 -2.94
C VAL A 11 14.92 3.38 -3.16
N ARG A 12 16.11 3.66 -2.62
CA ARG A 12 17.30 2.86 -2.74
C ARG A 12 17.87 2.50 -1.38
N TYR A 13 18.17 1.24 -1.18
CA TYR A 13 18.85 0.74 0.03
C TYR A 13 20.31 0.46 -0.25
N THR A 14 21.18 0.86 0.70
CA THR A 14 22.58 0.47 0.71
C THR A 14 22.72 -0.88 1.42
N ILE A 15 23.11 -1.93 0.71
CA ILE A 15 23.23 -3.30 1.24
C ILE A 15 24.65 -3.66 1.68
N ALA A 16 25.66 -2.89 1.27
CA ALA A 16 27.04 -3.07 1.66
C ALA A 16 27.79 -1.75 1.72
N SER A 17 28.72 -1.61 2.68
CA SER A 17 29.70 -0.51 2.67
C SER A 17 30.63 -0.63 1.47
N LYS A 18 31.29 0.48 1.07
CA LYS A 18 32.25 0.49 -0.04
C LYS A 18 33.32 -0.61 0.13
N LEU A 19 33.88 -0.72 1.33
CA LEU A 19 34.93 -1.68 1.66
C LEU A 19 34.44 -3.13 1.59
N LYS A 20 33.24 -3.41 2.14
CA LYS A 20 32.65 -4.75 2.11
C LYS A 20 32.28 -5.18 0.69
N ALA A 21 31.78 -4.28 -0.14
CA ALA A 21 31.47 -4.56 -1.55
C ALA A 21 32.73 -4.91 -2.35
N ALA A 22 33.82 -4.15 -2.14
CA ALA A 22 35.11 -4.43 -2.79
C ALA A 22 35.70 -5.78 -2.36
N LEU A 23 35.66 -6.13 -1.06
CA LEU A 23 36.20 -7.39 -0.52
C LEU A 23 35.36 -8.61 -0.92
N SER A 24 34.05 -8.47 -1.09
CA SER A 24 33.13 -9.58 -1.41
C SER A 24 32.80 -9.71 -2.89
N GLY A 25 33.43 -8.92 -3.79
CA GLY A 25 33.18 -8.97 -5.24
C GLY A 25 31.76 -8.57 -5.64
N LEU A 26 31.01 -7.86 -4.77
CA LEU A 26 29.65 -7.44 -5.05
C LEU A 26 29.65 -6.37 -6.14
N MET A 27 29.13 -6.71 -7.32
CA MET A 27 29.01 -5.79 -8.47
C MET A 27 28.10 -4.58 -8.16
N ASN A 28 27.11 -4.73 -7.28
CA ASN A 28 26.21 -3.64 -6.90
C ASN A 28 26.01 -3.61 -5.38
N ARG A 29 26.27 -2.45 -4.77
CA ARG A 29 26.09 -2.24 -3.32
C ARG A 29 24.73 -1.65 -2.96
N TYR A 30 23.87 -1.45 -3.95
CA TYR A 30 22.56 -0.86 -3.80
C TYR A 30 21.46 -1.80 -4.27
N VAL A 31 20.28 -1.67 -3.67
CA VAL A 31 19.04 -2.28 -4.14
C VAL A 31 18.00 -1.20 -4.32
N ASP A 32 17.50 -1.05 -5.53
CA ASP A 32 16.40 -0.15 -5.84
C ASP A 32 15.09 -0.87 -5.53
N ALA A 33 14.42 -0.43 -4.45
CA ALA A 33 13.17 -1.03 -3.99
C ALA A 33 11.94 -0.38 -4.59
N VAL A 34 12.03 0.92 -4.92
CA VAL A 34 11.00 1.69 -5.63
C VAL A 34 11.68 2.47 -6.73
N ILE A 35 11.15 2.44 -7.94
CA ILE A 35 11.75 3.08 -9.11
C ILE A 35 10.69 3.82 -9.91
N ASP A 36 10.84 5.14 -10.02
CA ASP A 36 10.05 6.00 -10.88
C ASP A 36 8.53 5.80 -10.65
N VAL A 37 8.11 5.83 -9.38
CA VAL A 37 6.71 5.66 -9.00
C VAL A 37 6.03 7.01 -8.94
N SER A 38 4.93 7.15 -9.69
CA SER A 38 4.11 8.36 -9.73
C SER A 38 2.63 7.99 -9.65
N PHE A 39 1.88 8.69 -8.80
CA PHE A 39 0.43 8.59 -8.68
C PHE A 39 -0.15 9.76 -7.90
N ASP A 40 -1.44 9.95 -8.03
CA ASP A 40 -2.24 10.95 -7.31
C ASP A 40 -3.41 10.28 -6.58
N ILE A 41 -3.76 10.80 -5.40
CA ILE A 41 -4.94 10.38 -4.64
C ILE A 41 -5.79 11.63 -4.36
N PRO A 42 -6.97 11.77 -4.96
CA PRO A 42 -7.92 12.82 -4.60
C PRO A 42 -8.44 12.66 -3.17
N ALA A 43 -8.82 13.75 -2.52
CA ALA A 43 -9.43 13.71 -1.19
C ALA A 43 -10.70 12.82 -1.19
N GLY A 44 -10.88 12.03 -0.13
CA GLY A 44 -12.01 11.12 0.04
C GLY A 44 -11.97 9.88 -0.86
N LYS A 45 -10.89 9.62 -1.60
CA LYS A 45 -10.74 8.49 -2.51
C LYS A 45 -9.77 7.43 -1.97
N THR A 46 -9.92 6.22 -2.48
CA THR A 46 -9.03 5.08 -2.15
C THR A 46 -8.22 4.67 -3.36
N LEU A 47 -6.88 4.72 -3.22
CA LEU A 47 -5.95 4.06 -4.12
C LEU A 47 -5.46 2.76 -3.50
N ALA A 48 -5.58 1.64 -4.21
CA ALA A 48 -4.94 0.39 -3.84
C ALA A 48 -3.64 0.17 -4.62
N ILE A 49 -2.56 -0.20 -3.92
CA ILE A 49 -1.31 -0.67 -4.55
C ILE A 49 -1.19 -2.17 -4.33
N VAL A 50 -1.14 -2.90 -5.43
CA VAL A 50 -1.18 -4.37 -5.46
C VAL A 50 0.08 -4.93 -6.10
N GLY A 51 0.50 -6.10 -5.65
CA GLY A 51 1.62 -6.84 -6.24
C GLY A 51 2.10 -7.95 -5.32
N GLU A 52 2.94 -8.84 -5.84
CA GLU A 52 3.52 -9.93 -5.08
C GLU A 52 4.39 -9.44 -3.90
N SER A 53 4.66 -10.32 -2.93
CA SER A 53 5.56 -10.01 -1.82
C SER A 53 6.95 -9.60 -2.37
N GLY A 54 7.56 -8.59 -1.75
CA GLY A 54 8.85 -8.05 -2.21
C GLY A 54 8.77 -7.09 -3.40
N SER A 55 7.59 -6.76 -3.94
CA SER A 55 7.49 -5.80 -5.07
C SER A 55 7.79 -4.33 -4.71
N GLY A 56 7.99 -4.00 -3.43
CA GLY A 56 8.35 -2.65 -2.98
C GLY A 56 7.23 -1.85 -2.33
N LYS A 57 6.01 -2.38 -2.22
CA LYS A 57 4.81 -1.69 -1.70
C LYS A 57 4.98 -1.08 -0.31
N SER A 58 5.38 -1.90 0.68
CA SER A 58 5.59 -1.42 2.06
C SER A 58 6.76 -0.44 2.15
N THR A 59 7.77 -0.56 1.27
CA THR A 59 8.85 0.43 1.16
C THR A 59 8.32 1.77 0.69
N LEU A 60 7.46 1.77 -0.33
CA LEU A 60 6.78 2.96 -0.83
C LEU A 60 5.94 3.64 0.26
N ALA A 61 5.11 2.87 0.99
CA ALA A 61 4.34 3.39 2.12
C ALA A 61 5.22 4.05 3.19
N ARG A 62 6.30 3.36 3.59
CA ARG A 62 7.25 3.88 4.59
C ARG A 62 7.98 5.12 4.10
N ALA A 63 8.26 5.23 2.80
CA ALA A 63 8.86 6.43 2.23
C ALA A 63 7.89 7.62 2.27
N ILE A 64 6.62 7.42 1.94
CA ILE A 64 5.59 8.46 1.98
C ILE A 64 5.40 8.99 3.41
N VAL A 65 5.38 8.13 4.43
CA VAL A 65 5.28 8.59 5.83
C VAL A 65 6.61 9.10 6.42
N GLY A 66 7.72 9.08 5.66
CA GLY A 66 9.01 9.57 6.13
C GLY A 66 9.80 8.60 7.03
N LEU A 67 9.40 7.33 7.11
CA LEU A 67 10.12 6.28 7.85
C LEU A 67 11.34 5.76 7.07
N THR A 68 11.29 5.84 5.74
CA THR A 68 12.40 5.45 4.86
C THR A 68 12.79 6.65 3.99
N PRO A 69 14.06 7.04 3.91
CA PRO A 69 14.49 8.09 3.00
C PRO A 69 14.34 7.62 1.54
N PHE A 70 14.07 8.53 0.64
CA PHE A 70 14.08 8.29 -0.80
C PHE A 70 15.25 9.00 -1.48
N ALA A 71 15.72 8.44 -2.59
CA ALA A 71 16.90 8.93 -3.31
C ALA A 71 16.57 10.09 -4.24
N SER A 72 15.35 10.10 -4.82
CA SER A 72 14.86 11.17 -5.70
C SER A 72 13.35 11.12 -5.81
N GLY A 73 12.76 12.11 -6.46
CA GLY A 73 11.33 12.30 -6.59
C GLY A 73 10.76 13.28 -5.56
N SER A 74 9.45 13.38 -5.50
CA SER A 74 8.77 14.26 -4.57
C SER A 74 7.46 13.67 -4.07
N VAL A 75 7.09 14.08 -2.86
CA VAL A 75 5.78 13.81 -2.24
C VAL A 75 5.17 15.15 -1.88
N THR A 76 3.98 15.42 -2.39
CA THR A 76 3.19 16.60 -2.05
C THR A 76 1.92 16.15 -1.33
N PHE A 77 1.62 16.74 -0.20
CA PHE A 77 0.44 16.46 0.60
C PHE A 77 -0.31 17.76 0.89
N ASP A 78 -1.58 17.80 0.55
CA ASP A 78 -2.44 18.99 0.70
C ASP A 78 -1.77 20.27 0.15
N GLY A 79 -1.19 20.15 -1.05
CA GLY A 79 -0.48 21.24 -1.74
C GLY A 79 0.92 21.59 -1.20
N GLN A 80 1.39 20.94 -0.12
CA GLN A 80 2.68 21.21 0.50
C GLN A 80 3.67 20.07 0.32
N ASN A 81 4.96 20.36 0.26
CA ASN A 81 6.01 19.34 0.28
C ASN A 81 6.50 19.11 1.72
N PRO A 82 6.10 18.00 2.37
CA PRO A 82 6.50 17.71 3.75
C PRO A 82 7.98 17.31 3.90
N PHE A 83 8.68 17.06 2.78
CA PHE A 83 10.09 16.67 2.71
C PHE A 83 10.99 17.79 2.19
N ALA A 84 10.56 19.04 2.27
CA ALA A 84 11.35 20.17 1.81
C ALA A 84 12.74 20.17 2.45
N ASN A 85 13.79 20.43 1.64
CA ASN A 85 15.20 20.49 2.06
C ASN A 85 15.77 19.18 2.62
N GLY A 86 15.22 18.01 2.27
CA GLY A 86 15.68 16.71 2.75
C GLY A 86 15.40 16.45 4.24
N ILE A 87 14.59 17.29 4.88
CA ILE A 87 14.19 17.15 6.28
C ILE A 87 13.04 16.14 6.37
N ARG A 88 13.06 15.30 7.43
CA ARG A 88 11.93 14.41 7.71
C ARG A 88 10.66 15.21 8.02
N PRO A 89 9.48 14.70 7.64
CA PRO A 89 8.21 15.36 7.93
C PRO A 89 8.04 15.67 9.41
N GLY A 90 7.48 16.84 9.69
CA GLY A 90 7.21 17.30 11.05
C GLY A 90 5.92 16.71 11.65
N LYS A 91 5.66 17.07 12.92
CA LYS A 91 4.45 16.61 13.66
C LYS A 91 3.14 16.98 12.96
N ALA A 92 3.06 18.11 12.27
CA ALA A 92 1.85 18.53 11.55
C ALA A 92 1.48 17.50 10.47
N TYR A 93 2.46 17.06 9.67
CA TYR A 93 2.25 16.01 8.67
C TYR A 93 1.80 14.69 9.30
N HIS A 94 2.46 14.25 10.37
CA HIS A 94 2.11 12.99 11.07
C HIS A 94 0.80 13.06 11.86
N ARG A 95 0.23 14.24 12.07
CA ARG A 95 -1.13 14.39 12.56
C ARG A 95 -2.15 14.09 11.47
N ASP A 96 -1.90 14.57 10.26
CA ASP A 96 -2.81 14.47 9.13
C ASP A 96 -2.63 13.18 8.30
N VAL A 97 -1.48 12.49 8.46
CA VAL A 97 -1.16 11.22 7.78
C VAL A 97 -0.87 10.14 8.82
N ALA A 98 -1.77 9.17 8.90
CA ALA A 98 -1.62 8.01 9.80
C ALA A 98 -1.20 6.77 9.01
N MET A 99 -0.48 5.86 9.68
CA MET A 99 -0.10 4.55 9.11
C MET A 99 -0.62 3.41 9.97
N MET A 100 -1.29 2.46 9.32
CA MET A 100 -1.64 1.16 9.88
C MET A 100 -0.62 0.12 9.39
N PHE A 101 0.11 -0.49 10.32
CA PHE A 101 1.13 -1.50 10.01
C PHE A 101 0.52 -2.89 9.77
N GLN A 102 1.24 -3.73 9.05
CA GLN A 102 0.85 -5.06 8.61
C GLN A 102 0.40 -5.99 9.77
N ASP A 103 1.07 -5.92 10.91
CA ASP A 103 0.69 -6.66 12.11
C ASP A 103 0.20 -5.70 13.21
N PRO A 104 -1.11 -5.52 13.36
CA PRO A 104 -1.64 -4.62 14.38
C PRO A 104 -1.46 -5.16 15.79
N VAL A 105 -1.45 -6.49 15.98
CA VAL A 105 -1.29 -7.09 17.31
C VAL A 105 0.09 -6.82 17.84
N SER A 106 1.14 -7.07 17.04
CA SER A 106 2.52 -6.76 17.43
C SER A 106 2.79 -5.25 17.53
N SER A 107 2.00 -4.42 16.85
CA SER A 107 2.09 -2.95 16.94
C SER A 107 1.44 -2.37 18.20
N LEU A 108 0.68 -3.16 18.95
CA LEU A 108 0.06 -2.78 20.22
C LEU A 108 0.96 -3.23 21.38
N SER A 109 1.42 -2.29 22.20
CA SER A 109 2.20 -2.63 23.39
C SER A 109 1.36 -3.51 24.34
N PRO A 110 1.82 -4.76 24.64
CA PRO A 110 1.03 -5.70 25.48
C PRO A 110 0.88 -5.24 26.92
N ARG A 111 1.65 -4.25 27.35
CA ARG A 111 1.64 -3.71 28.72
C ARG A 111 0.73 -2.50 28.89
N ARG A 112 0.06 -2.05 27.83
CA ARG A 112 -0.81 -0.87 27.86
C ARG A 112 -2.27 -1.26 27.63
N THR A 113 -3.18 -0.58 28.28
CA THR A 113 -4.62 -0.77 28.07
C THR A 113 -5.04 -0.22 26.71
N VAL A 114 -6.16 -0.71 26.18
CA VAL A 114 -6.78 -0.22 24.93
C VAL A 114 -6.95 1.30 24.97
N LYS A 115 -7.50 1.85 26.09
CA LYS A 115 -7.60 3.31 26.30
C LYS A 115 -6.26 3.99 26.05
N SER A 116 -5.21 3.54 26.74
CA SER A 116 -3.88 4.13 26.63
C SER A 116 -3.31 4.05 25.20
N LEU A 117 -3.61 2.98 24.46
CA LEU A 117 -3.15 2.78 23.08
C LEU A 117 -3.86 3.70 22.10
N ILE A 118 -5.20 3.82 22.19
CA ILE A 118 -5.96 4.64 21.22
C ILE A 118 -5.87 6.14 21.52
N THR A 119 -5.55 6.52 22.77
CA THR A 119 -5.32 7.93 23.13
C THR A 119 -3.85 8.36 23.08
N GLU A 120 -2.91 7.43 22.83
CA GLU A 120 -1.48 7.73 22.70
C GLU A 120 -1.16 8.83 21.70
N PRO A 121 -1.81 8.90 20.50
CA PRO A 121 -1.56 9.96 19.52
C PRO A 121 -1.77 11.37 20.10
N PHE A 122 -2.75 11.58 20.98
CA PHE A 122 -2.95 12.89 21.64
C PHE A 122 -1.74 13.28 22.48
N VAL A 123 -1.20 12.33 23.25
CA VAL A 123 -0.04 12.55 24.12
C VAL A 123 1.20 12.88 23.27
N ILE A 124 1.48 12.09 22.21
CA ILE A 124 2.63 12.27 21.31
C ILE A 124 2.60 13.66 20.65
N HIS A 125 1.41 14.10 20.24
CA HIS A 125 1.24 15.39 19.58
C HIS A 125 1.11 16.58 20.56
N GLY A 126 1.10 16.31 21.86
CA GLY A 126 0.96 17.35 22.90
C GLY A 126 -0.42 18.01 22.90
N LEU A 127 -1.43 17.29 22.40
CA LEU A 127 -2.80 17.78 22.36
C LEU A 127 -3.45 17.52 23.73
N LYS A 128 -3.91 18.58 24.39
CA LYS A 128 -4.70 18.47 25.60
C LYS A 128 -6.12 18.06 25.23
N ALA A 129 -6.40 16.76 25.20
CA ALA A 129 -7.78 16.32 25.27
C ALA A 129 -8.32 16.69 26.64
N LYS A 130 -9.45 17.40 26.71
CA LYS A 130 -10.07 17.81 27.97
C LYS A 130 -10.44 16.57 28.83
N ASP A 131 -10.78 15.46 28.18
CA ASP A 131 -11.11 14.20 28.80
C ASP A 131 -10.69 13.03 27.88
N LEU A 132 -9.58 12.35 28.21
CA LEU A 132 -9.10 11.17 27.50
C LEU A 132 -10.04 9.97 27.63
N ASP A 133 -10.87 9.90 28.69
CA ASP A 133 -11.87 8.84 28.86
C ASP A 133 -13.04 9.03 27.90
N ALA A 134 -13.51 10.27 27.73
CA ALA A 134 -14.54 10.58 26.76
C ALA A 134 -14.05 10.28 25.34
N GLU A 135 -12.79 10.64 25.03
CA GLU A 135 -12.20 10.40 23.71
C GLU A 135 -12.00 8.91 23.42
N ALA A 136 -11.57 8.14 24.42
CA ALA A 136 -11.49 6.69 24.29
C ALA A 136 -12.87 6.04 24.03
N ARG A 137 -13.92 6.49 24.74
CA ARG A 137 -15.29 6.01 24.50
C ARG A 137 -15.77 6.37 23.08
N ARG A 138 -15.50 7.58 22.60
CA ARG A 138 -15.83 8.01 21.25
C ARG A 138 -15.14 7.12 20.20
N LEU A 139 -13.85 6.90 20.33
CA LEU A 139 -13.05 6.07 19.42
C LEU A 139 -13.53 4.62 19.43
N LEU A 140 -13.82 4.04 20.62
CA LEU A 140 -14.37 2.69 20.72
C LEU A 140 -15.73 2.58 20.02
N GLY A 141 -16.60 3.57 20.19
CA GLY A 141 -17.89 3.64 19.51
C GLY A 141 -17.76 3.66 17.98
N LEU A 142 -16.82 4.44 17.43
CA LEU A 142 -16.56 4.51 15.99
C LEU A 142 -16.15 3.15 15.40
N ILE A 143 -15.40 2.34 16.14
CA ILE A 143 -14.95 1.02 15.68
C ILE A 143 -15.88 -0.13 16.10
N GLY A 144 -17.06 0.19 16.71
CA GLY A 144 -18.06 -0.78 17.13
C GLY A 144 -17.62 -1.69 18.27
N LEU A 145 -16.77 -1.19 19.19
CA LEU A 145 -16.41 -1.89 20.41
C LEU A 145 -17.06 -1.24 21.64
N PRO A 146 -17.54 -2.06 22.61
CA PRO A 146 -18.09 -1.57 23.87
C PRO A 146 -17.08 -0.74 24.68
N ALA A 147 -17.58 0.20 25.49
CA ALA A 147 -16.74 1.12 26.27
C ALA A 147 -15.88 0.40 27.35
N ASP A 148 -16.32 -0.76 27.85
CA ASP A 148 -15.58 -1.58 28.81
C ASP A 148 -14.25 -2.12 28.24
N PHE A 149 -14.12 -2.16 26.90
CA PHE A 149 -12.86 -2.52 26.25
C PHE A 149 -11.72 -1.54 26.58
N ALA A 150 -12.02 -0.33 27.02
CA ALA A 150 -11.02 0.67 27.40
C ALA A 150 -10.00 0.16 28.44
N SER A 151 -10.44 -0.69 29.38
CA SER A 151 -9.61 -1.27 30.44
C SER A 151 -8.87 -2.55 30.03
N ARG A 152 -9.22 -3.17 28.90
CA ARG A 152 -8.60 -4.43 28.44
C ARG A 152 -7.20 -4.21 27.90
N TYR A 153 -6.42 -5.29 27.89
CA TYR A 153 -5.09 -5.37 27.31
C TYR A 153 -5.12 -6.12 25.97
N PRO A 154 -4.13 -5.92 25.08
CA PRO A 154 -4.10 -6.57 23.76
C PRO A 154 -4.26 -8.09 23.78
N HIS A 155 -3.68 -8.77 24.77
CA HIS A 155 -3.78 -10.23 24.91
C HIS A 155 -5.19 -10.73 25.29
N GLN A 156 -6.11 -9.83 25.67
CA GLN A 156 -7.50 -10.12 25.96
C GLN A 156 -8.44 -9.88 24.76
N LEU A 157 -7.88 -9.54 23.61
CA LEU A 157 -8.62 -9.22 22.39
C LEU A 157 -8.49 -10.36 21.36
N SER A 158 -9.57 -10.61 20.61
CA SER A 158 -9.46 -11.40 19.37
C SER A 158 -8.64 -10.65 18.30
N GLY A 159 -8.15 -11.35 17.27
CA GLY A 159 -7.41 -10.72 16.18
C GLY A 159 -8.19 -9.60 15.50
N GLY A 160 -9.49 -9.79 15.26
CA GLY A 160 -10.37 -8.76 14.69
C GLY A 160 -10.58 -7.57 15.63
N GLN A 161 -10.73 -7.80 16.94
CA GLN A 161 -10.83 -6.72 17.94
C GLN A 161 -9.52 -5.93 18.04
N ALA A 162 -8.37 -6.59 18.07
CA ALA A 162 -7.07 -5.93 18.07
C ALA A 162 -6.86 -5.09 16.79
N ARG A 163 -7.32 -5.59 15.64
CA ARG A 163 -7.29 -4.84 14.37
C ARG A 163 -8.14 -3.58 14.46
N ARG A 164 -9.36 -3.68 14.99
CA ARG A 164 -10.23 -2.51 15.20
C ARG A 164 -9.60 -1.49 16.16
N VAL A 165 -8.92 -1.93 17.23
CA VAL A 165 -8.14 -1.04 18.12
C VAL A 165 -7.01 -0.33 17.34
N GLY A 166 -6.32 -1.03 16.43
CA GLY A 166 -5.35 -0.42 15.52
C GLY A 166 -5.96 0.66 14.61
N VAL A 167 -7.18 0.42 14.09
CA VAL A 167 -7.95 1.42 13.34
C VAL A 167 -8.28 2.62 14.21
N ALA A 168 -8.79 2.40 15.45
CA ALA A 168 -9.10 3.49 16.39
C ALA A 168 -7.88 4.38 16.67
N ARG A 169 -6.69 3.77 16.86
CA ARG A 169 -5.44 4.51 17.04
C ARG A 169 -5.09 5.34 15.81
N ALA A 170 -5.31 4.79 14.61
CA ALA A 170 -5.01 5.49 13.36
C ALA A 170 -5.93 6.71 13.13
N ILE A 171 -7.22 6.60 13.49
CA ILE A 171 -8.19 7.71 13.31
C ILE A 171 -8.23 8.69 14.48
N ALA A 172 -7.48 8.47 15.56
CA ALA A 172 -7.58 9.22 16.82
C ALA A 172 -7.48 10.74 16.61
N LEU A 173 -6.60 11.20 15.75
CA LEU A 173 -6.38 12.62 15.46
C LEU A 173 -7.16 13.16 14.25
N ASN A 174 -8.16 12.40 13.77
CA ASN A 174 -8.91 12.70 12.55
C ASN A 174 -7.99 13.02 11.35
N PRO A 175 -7.11 12.07 10.96
CA PRO A 175 -6.19 12.28 9.85
C PRO A 175 -6.95 12.48 8.54
N LYS A 176 -6.32 13.16 7.57
CA LYS A 176 -6.85 13.30 6.21
C LYS A 176 -6.53 12.07 5.34
N LEU A 177 -5.39 11.40 5.62
CA LEU A 177 -4.90 10.24 4.89
C LEU A 177 -4.55 9.10 5.85
N ILE A 178 -5.01 7.90 5.54
CA ILE A 178 -4.57 6.67 6.19
C ILE A 178 -3.87 5.78 5.17
N ILE A 179 -2.62 5.42 5.46
CA ILE A 179 -1.87 4.42 4.70
C ILE A 179 -2.01 3.09 5.44
N ALA A 180 -2.73 2.14 4.84
CA ALA A 180 -3.00 0.83 5.42
C ALA A 180 -2.16 -0.25 4.71
N ASP A 181 -1.14 -0.76 5.39
CA ASP A 181 -0.27 -1.83 4.87
C ASP A 181 -0.85 -3.18 5.31
N GLU A 182 -1.42 -3.93 4.35
CA GLU A 182 -2.07 -5.24 4.54
C GLU A 182 -3.15 -5.21 5.66
N PRO A 183 -4.17 -4.35 5.58
CA PRO A 183 -5.10 -4.12 6.70
C PRO A 183 -5.90 -5.34 7.12
N THR A 184 -5.98 -6.39 6.30
CA THR A 184 -6.75 -7.61 6.57
C THR A 184 -5.90 -8.88 6.58
N ALA A 185 -4.56 -8.77 6.52
CA ALA A 185 -3.68 -9.94 6.53
C ALA A 185 -3.85 -10.78 7.80
N GLY A 186 -3.86 -12.10 7.63
CA GLY A 186 -3.95 -13.04 8.76
C GLY A 186 -5.32 -13.15 9.42
N LEU A 187 -6.37 -12.53 8.86
CA LEU A 187 -7.75 -12.66 9.32
C LEU A 187 -8.50 -13.67 8.44
N ASP A 188 -9.47 -14.37 9.04
CA ASP A 188 -10.44 -15.16 8.27
C ASP A 188 -11.32 -14.25 7.40
N VAL A 189 -11.96 -14.85 6.37
CA VAL A 189 -12.73 -14.11 5.35
C VAL A 189 -13.87 -13.29 5.95
N SER A 190 -14.54 -13.79 7.00
CA SER A 190 -15.65 -13.09 7.63
C SER A 190 -15.16 -11.83 8.34
N VAL A 191 -14.11 -11.95 9.16
CA VAL A 191 -13.51 -10.83 9.89
C VAL A 191 -12.85 -9.83 8.93
N GLN A 192 -12.27 -10.31 7.80
CA GLN A 192 -11.79 -9.40 6.75
C GLN A 192 -12.91 -8.49 6.24
N GLY A 193 -14.09 -9.07 5.92
CA GLY A 193 -15.26 -8.30 5.47
C GLY A 193 -15.70 -7.24 6.49
N GLU A 194 -15.74 -7.61 7.78
CA GLU A 194 -16.09 -6.67 8.85
C GLU A 194 -15.12 -5.46 8.94
N VAL A 195 -13.81 -5.73 8.83
CA VAL A 195 -12.79 -4.66 8.86
C VAL A 195 -12.89 -3.76 7.64
N LEU A 196 -13.12 -4.33 6.44
CA LEU A 196 -13.27 -3.55 5.21
C LEU A 196 -14.53 -2.67 5.25
N ASN A 197 -15.65 -3.22 5.73
CA ASN A 197 -16.89 -2.46 5.92
C ASN A 197 -16.70 -1.33 6.94
N LEU A 198 -15.96 -1.57 8.02
CA LEU A 198 -15.59 -0.54 8.99
C LEU A 198 -14.77 0.58 8.33
N LEU A 199 -13.74 0.25 7.53
CA LEU A 199 -12.94 1.26 6.83
C LEU A 199 -13.80 2.09 5.87
N GLY A 200 -14.69 1.45 5.10
CA GLY A 200 -15.63 2.15 4.21
C GLY A 200 -16.60 3.07 4.96
N LYS A 201 -17.16 2.60 6.09
CA LYS A 201 -17.99 3.42 6.97
C LYS A 201 -17.24 4.66 7.48
N LEU A 202 -16.04 4.45 8.02
CA LEU A 202 -15.20 5.54 8.52
C LEU A 202 -14.80 6.53 7.42
N GLN A 203 -14.57 6.04 6.18
CA GLN A 203 -14.33 6.91 5.03
C GLN A 203 -15.50 7.84 4.76
N ALA A 204 -16.71 7.30 4.74
CA ALA A 204 -17.92 8.08 4.48
C ALA A 204 -18.22 9.07 5.61
N GLU A 205 -18.07 8.66 6.88
CA GLU A 205 -18.39 9.49 8.05
C GLU A 205 -17.35 10.59 8.33
N LEU A 206 -16.06 10.30 8.10
CA LEU A 206 -14.95 11.18 8.47
C LEU A 206 -14.25 11.82 7.25
N GLY A 207 -14.68 11.52 6.03
CA GLY A 207 -14.08 12.03 4.80
C GLY A 207 -12.65 11.54 4.57
N LEU A 208 -12.30 10.35 5.04
CA LEU A 208 -10.94 9.81 5.00
C LEU A 208 -10.49 9.49 3.57
N THR A 209 -9.23 9.70 3.30
CA THR A 209 -8.55 9.23 2.09
C THR A 209 -7.70 8.01 2.44
N TYR A 210 -7.69 6.99 1.58
CA TYR A 210 -6.90 5.79 1.82
C TYR A 210 -5.85 5.53 0.74
N LEU A 211 -4.67 5.11 1.20
CA LEU A 211 -3.70 4.37 0.41
C LEU A 211 -3.64 2.95 0.98
N ILE A 212 -4.21 1.98 0.30
CA ILE A 212 -4.26 0.58 0.75
C ILE A 212 -3.19 -0.22 0.01
N ILE A 213 -2.34 -0.90 0.76
CA ILE A 213 -1.35 -1.83 0.22
C ILE A 213 -1.82 -3.23 0.52
N THR A 214 -1.92 -4.06 -0.50
CA THR A 214 -2.32 -5.46 -0.32
C THR A 214 -1.87 -6.34 -1.49
N HIS A 215 -1.82 -7.63 -1.29
CA HIS A 215 -1.70 -8.62 -2.36
C HIS A 215 -3.05 -9.30 -2.68
N ASN A 216 -4.11 -8.99 -1.90
CA ASN A 216 -5.43 -9.59 -2.06
C ASN A 216 -6.30 -8.74 -2.98
N LEU A 217 -6.46 -9.17 -4.23
CA LEU A 217 -7.26 -8.49 -5.25
C LEU A 217 -8.77 -8.45 -4.92
N ALA A 218 -9.29 -9.39 -4.12
CA ALA A 218 -10.69 -9.34 -3.69
C ALA A 218 -10.93 -8.14 -2.76
N VAL A 219 -9.98 -7.84 -1.86
CA VAL A 219 -10.00 -6.63 -1.03
C VAL A 219 -10.01 -5.38 -1.90
N VAL A 220 -9.10 -5.32 -2.88
CA VAL A 220 -8.97 -4.18 -3.80
C VAL A 220 -10.28 -3.88 -4.52
N ARG A 221 -10.91 -4.91 -5.09
CA ARG A 221 -12.17 -4.77 -5.82
C ARG A 221 -13.30 -4.22 -4.95
N HIS A 222 -13.25 -4.47 -3.64
CA HIS A 222 -14.29 -4.05 -2.71
C HIS A 222 -14.11 -2.61 -2.22
N VAL A 223 -12.87 -2.15 -2.00
CA VAL A 223 -12.62 -0.90 -1.27
C VAL A 223 -11.96 0.21 -2.08
N SER A 224 -11.46 -0.05 -3.29
CA SER A 224 -10.69 0.97 -4.01
C SER A 224 -11.40 1.58 -5.19
N ASP A 225 -11.27 2.89 -5.35
CA ASP A 225 -11.67 3.63 -6.55
C ASP A 225 -10.67 3.39 -7.68
N ARG A 226 -9.38 3.39 -7.37
CA ARG A 226 -8.27 3.22 -8.31
C ARG A 226 -7.31 2.14 -7.84
N THR A 227 -6.67 1.49 -8.78
CA THR A 227 -5.69 0.42 -8.53
C THR A 227 -4.40 0.70 -9.29
N ALA A 228 -3.26 0.50 -8.62
CA ALA A 228 -1.94 0.50 -9.22
C ALA A 228 -1.27 -0.86 -8.96
N ILE A 229 -0.85 -1.52 -10.01
CA ILE A 229 -0.17 -2.82 -9.95
C ILE A 229 1.34 -2.58 -9.92
N MET A 230 2.00 -3.09 -8.89
CA MET A 230 3.42 -2.90 -8.67
C MET A 230 4.20 -4.20 -8.85
N TYR A 231 5.21 -4.18 -9.69
CA TYR A 231 6.13 -5.29 -9.94
C TYR A 231 7.58 -4.81 -9.84
N MET A 232 8.40 -5.46 -9.04
CA MET A 232 9.83 -5.16 -8.85
C MET A 232 10.16 -3.65 -8.71
N GLY A 233 9.37 -2.94 -7.93
CA GLY A 233 9.59 -1.53 -7.60
C GLY A 233 8.96 -0.53 -8.57
N ARG A 234 8.31 -0.96 -9.65
CA ARG A 234 7.64 -0.08 -10.63
C ARG A 234 6.14 -0.29 -10.64
N ILE A 235 5.38 0.76 -10.92
CA ILE A 235 3.99 0.61 -11.35
C ILE A 235 4.00 0.16 -12.81
N VAL A 236 3.42 -1.02 -13.06
CA VAL A 236 3.33 -1.61 -14.39
C VAL A 236 1.97 -1.38 -15.04
N GLU A 237 0.94 -1.13 -14.24
CA GLU A 237 -0.39 -0.77 -14.71
C GLU A 237 -1.12 0.02 -13.63
N ALA A 238 -1.87 1.05 -13.99
CA ALA A 238 -2.73 1.78 -13.05
C ALA A 238 -3.92 2.40 -13.77
N GLY A 239 -5.07 2.40 -13.08
CA GLY A 239 -6.33 2.94 -13.62
C GLY A 239 -7.48 2.83 -12.64
N PRO A 240 -8.71 3.14 -13.09
CA PRO A 240 -9.93 2.85 -12.35
C PRO A 240 -10.01 1.37 -12.01
N THR A 241 -10.36 1.03 -10.78
CA THR A 241 -10.38 -0.38 -10.31
C THR A 241 -11.26 -1.26 -11.22
N ALA A 242 -12.45 -0.80 -11.57
CA ALA A 242 -13.33 -1.53 -12.45
C ALA A 242 -12.70 -1.81 -13.84
N GLY A 243 -11.99 -0.83 -14.41
CA GLY A 243 -11.30 -0.96 -15.70
C GLY A 243 -10.16 -1.99 -15.65
N ILE A 244 -9.33 -1.94 -14.61
CA ILE A 244 -8.23 -2.90 -14.40
C ILE A 244 -8.77 -4.34 -14.30
N PHE A 245 -9.88 -4.55 -13.57
CA PHE A 245 -10.46 -5.90 -13.42
C PHE A 245 -11.21 -6.38 -14.66
N ALA A 246 -11.75 -5.49 -15.47
CA ALA A 246 -12.44 -5.83 -16.71
C ALA A 246 -11.46 -6.08 -17.86
N ASN A 247 -10.45 -5.22 -18.02
CA ASN A 247 -9.57 -5.14 -19.17
C ASN A 247 -8.11 -4.92 -18.75
N ALA A 248 -7.53 -5.88 -18.00
CA ALA A 248 -6.12 -5.83 -17.66
C ALA A 248 -5.26 -5.76 -18.92
N SER A 249 -4.42 -4.74 -19.04
CA SER A 249 -3.57 -4.50 -20.22
C SER A 249 -2.15 -5.02 -20.05
N HIS A 250 -1.65 -5.14 -18.81
CA HIS A 250 -0.35 -5.75 -18.55
C HIS A 250 -0.47 -7.28 -18.35
N PRO A 251 0.35 -8.12 -19.00
CA PRO A 251 0.30 -9.57 -18.83
C PRO A 251 0.42 -10.04 -17.38
N TYR A 252 1.18 -9.34 -16.54
CA TYR A 252 1.28 -9.61 -15.10
C TYR A 252 -0.04 -9.36 -14.38
N THR A 253 -0.72 -8.27 -14.67
CA THR A 253 -2.03 -7.93 -14.07
C THR A 253 -3.07 -8.99 -14.45
N ALA A 254 -3.13 -9.36 -15.72
CA ALA A 254 -4.04 -10.39 -16.20
C ALA A 254 -3.80 -11.74 -15.49
N ALA A 255 -2.53 -12.12 -15.32
CA ALA A 255 -2.17 -13.35 -14.62
C ALA A 255 -2.48 -13.29 -13.12
N LEU A 256 -2.28 -12.15 -12.45
CA LEU A 256 -2.70 -11.96 -11.05
C LEU A 256 -4.22 -12.11 -10.88
N ILE A 257 -5.00 -11.51 -11.79
CA ILE A 257 -6.47 -11.60 -11.76
C ILE A 257 -6.93 -13.03 -12.05
N ALA A 258 -6.30 -13.70 -13.00
CA ALA A 258 -6.61 -15.11 -13.34
C ALA A 258 -6.27 -16.08 -12.22
N ALA A 259 -5.24 -15.80 -11.43
CA ALA A 259 -4.82 -16.61 -10.29
C ALA A 259 -5.76 -16.51 -9.07
N GLN A 260 -6.74 -15.58 -9.09
CA GLN A 260 -7.70 -15.48 -7.98
C GLN A 260 -8.57 -16.75 -7.90
N PRO A 261 -8.69 -17.34 -6.70
CA PRO A 261 -9.62 -18.44 -6.48
C PRO A 261 -11.06 -18.01 -6.81
N ASN A 262 -11.74 -18.77 -7.65
CA ASN A 262 -13.17 -18.61 -7.86
C ASN A 262 -13.90 -19.70 -7.06
N PRO A 263 -14.82 -19.35 -6.16
CA PRO A 263 -15.59 -20.33 -5.41
C PRO A 263 -16.53 -21.18 -6.29
N ASP A 264 -16.89 -20.69 -7.48
CA ASP A 264 -17.69 -21.43 -8.45
C ASP A 264 -16.78 -22.31 -9.34
N PRO A 265 -16.83 -23.66 -9.21
CA PRO A 265 -16.02 -24.57 -10.02
C PRO A 265 -16.30 -24.46 -11.53
N ALA A 266 -17.52 -24.09 -11.92
CA ALA A 266 -17.92 -23.91 -13.33
C ALA A 266 -17.27 -22.67 -13.96
N ARG A 267 -16.82 -21.74 -13.14
CA ARG A 267 -16.13 -20.49 -13.56
C ARG A 267 -14.62 -20.56 -13.40
N ARG A 268 -14.04 -21.76 -13.41
CA ARG A 268 -12.56 -21.89 -13.46
C ARG A 268 -12.06 -21.18 -14.71
N ARG A 269 -11.32 -20.08 -14.50
CA ARG A 269 -10.71 -19.35 -15.60
C ARG A 269 -9.47 -20.09 -16.06
N ASN A 270 -9.46 -20.50 -17.33
CA ASN A 270 -8.25 -20.92 -18.05
C ASN A 270 -7.46 -19.66 -18.44
N GLY A 271 -6.94 -18.92 -17.44
CA GLY A 271 -6.15 -17.72 -17.67
C GLY A 271 -4.64 -18.01 -17.69
N PRO A 272 -3.82 -17.02 -18.05
CA PRO A 272 -2.37 -17.17 -18.02
C PRO A 272 -1.90 -17.48 -16.59
N VAL A 273 -1.16 -18.58 -16.44
CA VAL A 273 -0.58 -19.00 -15.15
C VAL A 273 0.73 -18.26 -14.96
N LEU A 274 0.93 -17.66 -13.76
CA LEU A 274 2.23 -17.11 -13.38
C LEU A 274 3.21 -18.27 -13.20
N THR A 275 4.13 -18.43 -14.14
CA THR A 275 5.21 -19.41 -14.07
C THR A 275 6.50 -18.77 -13.57
N GLY A 276 7.35 -19.58 -12.93
CA GLY A 276 8.66 -19.14 -12.43
C GLY A 276 8.61 -18.41 -11.07
N GLU A 277 9.76 -18.34 -10.44
CA GLU A 277 9.93 -17.65 -9.15
C GLU A 277 10.03 -16.13 -9.33
N VAL A 278 9.64 -15.38 -8.29
CA VAL A 278 9.84 -13.93 -8.23
C VAL A 278 11.34 -13.66 -8.17
N THR A 279 11.87 -13.00 -9.19
CA THR A 279 13.27 -12.61 -9.22
C THR A 279 13.57 -11.65 -8.07
N SER A 280 14.69 -11.86 -7.38
CA SER A 280 15.12 -10.96 -6.31
C SER A 280 15.44 -9.56 -6.84
N LEU A 281 15.07 -8.52 -6.10
CA LEU A 281 15.44 -7.14 -6.41
C LEU A 281 16.97 -6.92 -6.52
N ARG A 282 17.77 -7.84 -5.96
CA ARG A 282 19.25 -7.82 -6.09
C ARG A 282 19.72 -8.25 -7.48
N HIS A 283 18.95 -9.08 -8.17
CA HIS A 283 19.26 -9.62 -9.50
C HIS A 283 18.18 -9.19 -10.49
N ARG A 284 17.92 -7.88 -10.54
CA ARG A 284 16.92 -7.29 -11.44
C ARG A 284 17.24 -7.62 -12.90
N PRO A 285 16.28 -8.21 -13.65
CA PRO A 285 16.43 -8.43 -15.07
C PRO A 285 16.65 -7.09 -15.81
N LYS A 286 17.42 -7.12 -16.90
CA LYS A 286 17.50 -5.99 -17.83
C LYS A 286 16.19 -5.85 -18.61
N GLY A 287 15.90 -4.66 -19.10
CA GLY A 287 14.67 -4.39 -19.85
C GLY A 287 13.42 -4.44 -18.99
N CYS A 288 12.34 -5.01 -19.52
CA CYS A 288 11.10 -5.24 -18.78
C CYS A 288 11.33 -6.26 -17.66
N GLU A 289 11.15 -5.90 -16.40
CA GLU A 289 11.42 -6.77 -15.27
C GLU A 289 10.56 -8.05 -15.24
N PHE A 290 9.40 -8.01 -15.92
CA PHE A 290 8.49 -9.15 -16.00
C PHE A 290 8.85 -10.13 -17.15
N HIS A 291 9.75 -9.78 -18.08
CA HIS A 291 10.04 -10.59 -19.25
C HIS A 291 10.38 -12.07 -18.97
N PRO A 292 11.08 -12.44 -17.85
CA PRO A 292 11.40 -13.84 -17.61
C PRO A 292 10.19 -14.74 -17.31
N ARG A 293 9.06 -14.11 -16.92
CA ARG A 293 7.80 -14.78 -16.55
C ARG A 293 6.68 -14.48 -17.57
N CYS A 294 6.96 -13.70 -18.59
CA CYS A 294 5.97 -13.24 -19.56
C CYS A 294 5.90 -14.16 -20.76
N ALA A 295 4.74 -14.77 -21.03
CA ALA A 295 4.52 -15.59 -22.22
C ALA A 295 4.60 -14.78 -23.55
N ARG A 296 4.48 -13.45 -23.49
CA ARG A 296 4.56 -12.53 -24.66
C ARG A 296 5.91 -11.82 -24.76
N ALA A 297 6.93 -12.29 -24.02
CA ALA A 297 8.24 -11.64 -24.04
C ALA A 297 8.90 -11.70 -25.41
N SER A 298 9.36 -10.56 -25.92
CA SER A 298 10.16 -10.42 -27.14
C SER A 298 11.60 -10.00 -26.80
N ASP A 299 12.47 -9.92 -27.81
CA ASP A 299 13.83 -9.42 -27.64
C ASP A 299 13.86 -7.96 -27.19
N LEU A 300 12.88 -7.15 -27.59
CA LEU A 300 12.71 -5.79 -27.11
C LEU A 300 12.50 -5.78 -25.57
N CYS A 301 11.65 -6.67 -25.05
CA CYS A 301 11.41 -6.80 -23.61
C CYS A 301 12.66 -7.17 -22.80
N ARG A 302 13.64 -7.86 -23.42
CA ARG A 302 14.90 -8.26 -22.78
C ARG A 302 15.92 -7.12 -22.74
N ARG A 303 15.81 -6.16 -23.67
CA ARG A 303 16.78 -5.06 -23.82
C ARG A 303 16.31 -3.79 -23.13
N ASP A 304 15.05 -3.41 -23.36
CA ASP A 304 14.57 -2.07 -23.05
C ASP A 304 13.46 -2.10 -22.00
N VAL A 305 13.50 -1.13 -21.07
CA VAL A 305 12.42 -0.91 -20.10
C VAL A 305 11.25 -0.24 -20.84
N PRO A 306 10.03 -0.80 -20.78
CA PRO A 306 8.89 -0.19 -21.45
C PRO A 306 8.61 1.22 -20.91
N ALA A 307 8.32 2.16 -21.81
CA ALA A 307 7.75 3.44 -21.42
C ALA A 307 6.30 3.28 -20.89
N ILE A 308 5.81 4.27 -20.19
CA ILE A 308 4.38 4.34 -19.83
C ILE A 308 3.60 4.73 -21.09
N SER A 309 2.55 3.97 -21.37
CA SER A 309 1.58 4.25 -22.43
C SER A 309 0.18 4.44 -21.82
N LEU A 310 -0.63 5.30 -22.43
CA LEU A 310 -2.04 5.44 -22.11
C LEU A 310 -2.82 4.38 -22.89
N ILE A 311 -3.71 3.67 -22.21
CA ILE A 311 -4.72 2.79 -22.82
C ILE A 311 -5.99 3.60 -23.10
N ASP A 312 -6.38 4.44 -22.13
CA ASP A 312 -7.42 5.45 -22.22
C ASP A 312 -7.05 6.65 -21.34
N ASP A 313 -7.94 7.64 -21.21
CA ASP A 313 -7.65 8.90 -20.49
C ASP A 313 -7.20 8.73 -19.03
N ASP A 314 -7.49 7.60 -18.41
CA ASP A 314 -7.24 7.36 -16.98
C ASP A 314 -6.60 5.99 -16.66
N HIS A 315 -6.19 5.25 -17.69
CA HIS A 315 -5.58 3.92 -17.58
C HIS A 315 -4.21 3.89 -18.26
N ILE A 316 -3.17 3.68 -17.47
CA ILE A 316 -1.77 3.61 -17.94
C ILE A 316 -1.25 2.18 -17.85
N VAL A 317 -0.34 1.84 -18.77
CA VAL A 317 0.38 0.57 -18.76
C VAL A 317 1.86 0.78 -19.13
N ARG A 318 2.73 0.00 -18.52
CA ARG A 318 4.16 -0.05 -18.81
C ARG A 318 4.48 -1.43 -19.42
N CYS A 319 4.19 -1.58 -20.70
CA CYS A 319 4.38 -2.83 -21.45
C CYS A 319 4.69 -2.54 -22.93
N HIS A 320 5.60 -3.31 -23.55
CA HIS A 320 5.86 -3.23 -24.99
C HIS A 320 4.76 -3.89 -25.82
N HIS A 321 4.03 -4.86 -25.21
CA HIS A 321 2.99 -5.65 -25.88
C HIS A 321 1.75 -5.72 -24.99
N PRO A 322 1.02 -4.60 -24.77
CA PRO A 322 -0.17 -4.60 -23.92
C PRO A 322 -1.24 -5.55 -24.49
N LEU A 323 -2.03 -6.13 -23.58
CA LEU A 323 -3.18 -6.95 -23.96
C LEU A 323 -4.29 -6.04 -24.47
N GLY A 324 -5.07 -6.52 -25.46
CA GLY A 324 -6.16 -5.74 -26.04
C GLY A 324 -5.75 -4.62 -26.99
N ALA A 325 -4.46 -4.32 -27.15
CA ALA A 325 -4.00 -3.51 -28.27
C ALA A 325 -4.26 -4.31 -29.56
N LEU A 326 -5.06 -3.74 -30.45
CA LEU A 326 -5.20 -4.26 -31.82
C LEU A 326 -3.78 -4.29 -32.40
N GLU A 327 -3.35 -5.47 -32.86
CA GLU A 327 -2.14 -5.59 -33.67
C GLU A 327 -2.38 -4.72 -34.90
N SER A 328 -1.75 -3.53 -34.93
CA SER A 328 -1.73 -2.62 -36.07
C SER A 328 -0.59 -3.01 -37.02
#